data_b7669a2f9110a8c85830c6f15414b42d
#
_entry.id   b7669a2f9110a8c85830c6f15414b42d
#
_cell.length_a   1.000
_cell.length_b   1.000
_cell.length_c   1.000
_cell.angle_alpha   90.00
_cell.angle_beta   90.00
_cell.angle_gamma   90.00
#
_symmetry.space_group_name_H-M   'P 1'
#
loop_
_entity.id
_entity.type
_entity.pdbx_description
1 polymer ?
#
loop_
_entity_poly.entity_id
_entity_poly.type
_entity_poly.pdbx_seq_one_letter_code
_entity_poly.pdbx_strand_id
1 'polypeptide(L)'
;GEDEHFETLLRIINDICAEKTWAFPAHMSEGTLHPERVIDLFSAETGHALTEICEFLGSKLPVDIIEKIRVEVETRIINPFIEEIFPWETFNHNWAAVCGGAVGMTFLYAFPEKFNLVEKRINGALKSYLSGFGDDGISTEGLGYWNYGFWYFTGFADLYKERCGVDLMNNSKVKNIAMCQQNMFLTDNSVISYGDCVRHEQYHSGLAHYLRNRYG
;
A
#
# COMPACT_ATOMS: atom_id res chain seq x y z
N GLY A 1 -23.49 -14.80 -12.99
CA GLY A 1 -24.24 -14.04 -11.98
C GLY A 1 -23.35 -13.71 -10.77
N GLU A 2 -23.87 -13.06 -9.75
CA GLU A 2 -23.09 -12.69 -8.55
C GLU A 2 -22.48 -13.92 -7.86
N ASP A 3 -23.19 -15.03 -7.81
CA ASP A 3 -22.71 -16.29 -7.23
C ASP A 3 -21.46 -16.84 -7.96
N GLU A 4 -21.42 -16.76 -9.29
CA GLU A 4 -20.28 -17.20 -10.09
C GLU A 4 -19.02 -16.35 -9.83
N HIS A 5 -19.20 -15.03 -9.65
CA HIS A 5 -18.09 -14.15 -9.29
C HIS A 5 -17.58 -14.44 -7.89
N PHE A 6 -18.47 -14.75 -6.96
CA PHE A 6 -18.09 -15.09 -5.59
C PHE A 6 -17.33 -16.41 -5.51
N GLU A 7 -17.78 -17.46 -6.18
CA GLU A 7 -17.06 -18.73 -6.29
C GLU A 7 -15.65 -18.53 -6.93
N THR A 8 -15.57 -17.69 -7.94
CA THR A 8 -14.30 -17.34 -8.56
C THR A 8 -13.37 -16.62 -7.60
N LEU A 9 -13.89 -15.68 -6.80
CA LEU A 9 -13.12 -15.00 -5.76
C LEU A 9 -12.57 -15.98 -4.72
N LEU A 10 -13.40 -16.91 -4.22
CA LEU A 10 -12.95 -17.92 -3.24
C LEU A 10 -11.84 -18.80 -3.80
N ARG A 11 -11.92 -19.17 -5.08
CA ARG A 11 -10.87 -19.93 -5.74
C ARG A 11 -9.56 -19.13 -5.83
N ILE A 12 -9.64 -17.87 -6.26
CA ILE A 12 -8.46 -16.98 -6.34
C ILE A 12 -7.80 -16.81 -4.97
N ILE A 13 -8.58 -16.60 -3.92
CA ILE A 13 -8.06 -16.49 -2.54
C ILE A 13 -7.32 -17.78 -2.14
N ASN A 14 -7.91 -18.93 -2.44
CA ASN A 14 -7.27 -20.23 -2.16
C ASN A 14 -5.96 -20.41 -2.92
N ASP A 15 -5.93 -20.04 -4.20
CA ASP A 15 -4.73 -20.12 -5.03
C ASP A 15 -3.62 -19.17 -4.51
N ILE A 16 -3.95 -17.92 -4.16
CA ILE A 16 -3.02 -16.98 -3.56
C ILE A 16 -2.45 -17.49 -2.23
N CYS A 17 -3.31 -18.02 -1.36
CA CYS A 17 -2.87 -18.59 -0.09
C CYS A 17 -1.99 -19.84 -0.25
N ALA A 18 -2.12 -20.57 -1.35
CA ALA A 18 -1.32 -21.75 -1.66
C ALA A 18 0.04 -21.45 -2.29
N GLU A 19 0.27 -20.22 -2.75
CA GLU A 19 1.55 -19.80 -3.31
C GLU A 19 2.68 -19.96 -2.29
N LYS A 20 3.86 -20.39 -2.77
CA LYS A 20 5.04 -20.56 -1.91
C LYS A 20 5.52 -19.24 -1.28
N THR A 21 5.44 -18.17 -2.04
CA THR A 21 5.78 -16.80 -1.61
C THR A 21 4.90 -15.81 -2.34
N TRP A 22 4.62 -14.65 -1.71
CA TRP A 22 3.97 -13.54 -2.38
C TRP A 22 4.96 -12.52 -2.94
N ALA A 23 6.25 -12.64 -2.56
CA ALA A 23 7.29 -11.76 -3.07
C ALA A 23 7.64 -12.10 -4.53
N PHE A 24 7.88 -11.07 -5.33
CA PHE A 24 8.29 -11.22 -6.71
C PHE A 24 9.74 -11.75 -6.78
N PRO A 25 10.03 -12.79 -7.58
CA PRO A 25 11.36 -13.40 -7.61
C PRO A 25 12.52 -12.42 -7.87
N ALA A 26 12.29 -11.39 -8.70
CA ALA A 26 13.30 -10.37 -9.00
C ALA A 26 13.60 -9.42 -7.83
N HIS A 27 12.76 -9.40 -6.80
CA HIS A 27 12.95 -8.59 -5.59
C HIS A 27 13.64 -9.36 -4.45
N MET A 28 13.94 -10.64 -4.66
CA MET A 28 14.61 -11.49 -3.70
C MET A 28 16.10 -11.62 -4.03
N SER A 29 16.93 -11.70 -2.99
CA SER A 29 18.35 -12.03 -3.16
C SER A 29 18.52 -13.48 -3.56
N GLU A 30 19.58 -13.77 -4.32
CA GLU A 30 19.97 -15.15 -4.61
C GLU A 30 20.23 -15.91 -3.30
N GLY A 31 19.67 -17.12 -3.17
CA GLY A 31 19.84 -17.94 -1.96
C GLY A 31 18.94 -17.55 -0.78
N THR A 32 17.90 -16.74 -0.97
CA THR A 32 16.92 -16.45 0.09
C THR A 32 16.35 -17.75 0.67
N LEU A 33 16.59 -17.99 1.96
CA LEU A 33 16.20 -19.24 2.64
C LEU A 33 14.69 -19.28 2.97
N HIS A 34 14.10 -18.13 3.28
CA HIS A 34 12.71 -17.97 3.70
C HIS A 34 11.98 -17.00 2.77
N PRO A 35 11.71 -17.40 1.50
CA PRO A 35 11.06 -16.52 0.52
C PRO A 35 9.65 -16.11 0.94
N GLU A 36 8.97 -16.91 1.76
CA GLU A 36 7.65 -16.63 2.31
C GLU A 36 7.64 -15.48 3.31
N ARG A 37 8.80 -15.09 3.84
CA ARG A 37 8.95 -13.99 4.83
C ARG A 37 9.41 -12.67 4.20
N VAL A 38 9.71 -12.66 2.90
CA VAL A 38 10.13 -11.44 2.20
C VAL A 38 8.93 -10.53 1.99
N ILE A 39 9.01 -9.31 2.52
CA ILE A 39 8.00 -8.27 2.29
C ILE A 39 8.55 -7.28 1.25
N ASP A 40 8.10 -7.44 0.04
CA ASP A 40 8.29 -6.54 -1.09
C ASP A 40 6.96 -5.84 -1.44
N LEU A 41 6.89 -5.16 -2.58
CA LEU A 41 5.67 -4.52 -3.06
C LEU A 41 4.51 -5.53 -3.17
N PHE A 42 4.75 -6.67 -3.84
CA PHE A 42 3.72 -7.67 -4.11
C PHE A 42 3.22 -8.37 -2.84
N SER A 43 4.14 -8.72 -1.92
CA SER A 43 3.74 -9.32 -0.64
C SER A 43 2.91 -8.35 0.19
N ALA A 44 3.35 -7.08 0.30
CA ALA A 44 2.65 -6.05 1.05
C ALA A 44 1.25 -5.80 0.48
N GLU A 45 1.13 -5.65 -0.84
CA GLU A 45 -0.16 -5.44 -1.53
C GLU A 45 -1.08 -6.65 -1.39
N THR A 46 -0.54 -7.87 -1.50
CA THR A 46 -1.31 -9.10 -1.35
C THR A 46 -1.88 -9.23 0.07
N GLY A 47 -1.05 -8.98 1.10
CA GLY A 47 -1.51 -8.99 2.49
C GLY A 47 -2.60 -7.97 2.75
N HIS A 48 -2.43 -6.74 2.24
CA HIS A 48 -3.44 -5.70 2.33
C HIS A 48 -4.74 -6.09 1.62
N ALA A 49 -4.67 -6.51 0.35
CA ALA A 49 -5.86 -6.88 -0.42
C ALA A 49 -6.68 -8.00 0.24
N LEU A 50 -6.01 -9.04 0.75
CA LEU A 50 -6.68 -10.15 1.43
C LEU A 50 -7.38 -9.70 2.72
N THR A 51 -6.74 -8.83 3.50
CA THR A 51 -7.34 -8.33 4.76
C THR A 51 -8.45 -7.32 4.49
N GLU A 52 -8.33 -6.50 3.46
CA GLU A 52 -9.38 -5.59 3.01
C GLU A 52 -10.62 -6.36 2.51
N ILE A 53 -10.44 -7.46 1.76
CA ILE A 53 -11.53 -8.36 1.37
C ILE A 53 -12.25 -8.90 2.61
N CYS A 54 -11.53 -9.32 3.65
CA CYS A 54 -12.14 -9.77 4.90
C CYS A 54 -12.93 -8.67 5.59
N GLU A 55 -12.41 -7.44 5.65
CA GLU A 55 -13.09 -6.29 6.25
C GLU A 55 -14.40 -5.96 5.51
N PHE A 56 -14.37 -5.90 4.18
CA PHE A 56 -15.54 -5.50 3.40
C PHE A 56 -16.58 -6.58 3.21
N LEU A 57 -16.19 -7.83 3.05
CA LEU A 57 -17.14 -8.93 2.86
C LEU A 57 -17.63 -9.52 4.19
N GLY A 58 -16.81 -9.45 5.25
CA GLY A 58 -17.21 -9.87 6.59
C GLY A 58 -17.82 -11.28 6.62
N SER A 59 -19.01 -11.38 7.19
CA SER A 59 -19.76 -12.64 7.33
C SER A 59 -20.22 -13.28 6.02
N LYS A 60 -20.04 -12.63 4.86
CA LYS A 60 -20.31 -13.25 3.56
C LYS A 60 -19.24 -14.26 3.17
N LEU A 61 -18.02 -14.11 3.70
CA LEU A 61 -16.96 -15.08 3.47
C LEU A 61 -17.14 -16.32 4.37
N PRO A 62 -16.83 -17.53 3.85
CA PRO A 62 -16.74 -18.73 4.68
C PRO A 62 -15.69 -18.56 5.79
N VAL A 63 -16.00 -19.09 6.98
CA VAL A 63 -15.13 -18.93 8.16
C VAL A 63 -13.74 -19.55 7.94
N ASP A 64 -13.66 -20.67 7.25
CA ASP A 64 -12.41 -21.35 6.91
C ASP A 64 -11.53 -20.54 5.94
N ILE A 65 -12.14 -19.74 5.05
CA ILE A 65 -11.42 -18.81 4.17
C ILE A 65 -10.85 -17.64 4.98
N ILE A 66 -11.64 -17.05 5.88
CA ILE A 66 -11.17 -15.98 6.76
C ILE A 66 -9.99 -16.46 7.61
N GLU A 67 -10.11 -17.66 8.21
CA GLU A 67 -9.04 -18.22 9.03
C GLU A 67 -7.78 -18.52 8.21
N LYS A 68 -7.93 -19.06 6.99
CA LYS A 68 -6.81 -19.28 6.07
C LYS A 68 -6.09 -17.96 5.75
N ILE A 69 -6.83 -16.91 5.36
CA ILE A 69 -6.25 -15.58 5.11
C ILE A 69 -5.49 -15.09 6.34
N ARG A 70 -6.10 -15.20 7.52
CA ARG A 70 -5.50 -14.74 8.77
C ARG A 70 -4.16 -15.43 9.05
N VAL A 71 -4.10 -16.75 8.90
CA VAL A 71 -2.88 -17.55 9.12
C VAL A 71 -1.78 -17.16 8.12
N GLU A 72 -2.12 -17.05 6.83
CA GLU A 72 -1.13 -16.69 5.80
C GLU A 72 -0.62 -15.27 5.98
N VAL A 73 -1.49 -14.31 6.27
CA VAL A 73 -1.11 -12.92 6.54
C VAL A 73 -0.24 -12.82 7.79
N GLU A 74 -0.60 -13.54 8.86
CA GLU A 74 0.20 -13.55 10.09
C GLU A 74 1.60 -14.10 9.82
N THR A 75 1.70 -15.19 9.06
CA THR A 75 2.98 -15.87 8.75
C THR A 75 3.87 -15.04 7.82
N ARG A 76 3.28 -14.38 6.80
CA ARG A 76 4.02 -13.75 5.70
C ARG A 76 4.23 -12.24 5.88
N ILE A 77 3.37 -11.57 6.65
CA ILE A 77 3.43 -10.11 6.82
C ILE A 77 3.63 -9.73 8.29
N ILE A 78 2.75 -10.18 9.18
CA ILE A 78 2.73 -9.69 10.57
C ILE A 78 3.98 -10.10 11.34
N ASN A 79 4.25 -11.41 11.42
CA ASN A 79 5.40 -11.92 12.16
C ASN A 79 6.73 -11.46 11.53
N PRO A 80 6.95 -11.55 10.19
CA PRO A 80 8.15 -11.02 9.58
C PRO A 80 8.37 -9.53 9.86
N PHE A 81 7.33 -8.70 9.73
CA PHE A 81 7.48 -7.27 9.99
C PHE A 81 7.76 -6.92 11.45
N ILE A 82 7.27 -7.71 12.40
CA ILE A 82 7.62 -7.52 13.83
C ILE A 82 9.07 -7.93 14.10
N GLU A 83 9.53 -9.04 13.52
CA GLU A 83 10.79 -9.69 13.84
C GLU A 83 11.99 -9.18 13.04
N GLU A 84 11.76 -8.65 11.84
CA GLU A 84 12.81 -8.27 10.88
C GLU A 84 12.72 -6.79 10.50
N ILE A 85 13.81 -6.25 9.99
CA ILE A 85 13.90 -4.88 9.44
C ILE A 85 14.07 -4.98 7.92
N PHE A 86 13.26 -4.24 7.20
CA PHE A 86 13.26 -4.25 5.74
C PHE A 86 13.96 -3.00 5.18
N PRO A 87 14.80 -3.14 4.14
CA PRO A 87 15.54 -2.00 3.56
C PRO A 87 14.63 -0.85 3.10
N TRP A 88 13.44 -1.18 2.57
CA TRP A 88 12.50 -0.20 2.05
C TRP A 88 11.95 0.75 3.15
N GLU A 89 12.06 0.42 4.43
CA GLU A 89 11.62 1.31 5.53
C GLU A 89 12.36 2.66 5.54
N THR A 90 13.54 2.71 4.92
CA THR A 90 14.37 3.92 4.85
C THR A 90 14.42 4.53 3.45
N PHE A 91 13.74 3.95 2.47
CA PHE A 91 13.74 4.49 1.12
C PHE A 91 12.92 5.77 1.03
N ASN A 92 13.39 6.71 0.21
CA ASN A 92 12.72 7.98 -0.03
C ASN A 92 11.91 7.99 -1.34
N HIS A 93 11.45 6.85 -1.77
CA HIS A 93 10.67 6.63 -2.99
C HIS A 93 9.46 5.70 -2.73
N ASN A 94 8.70 5.41 -3.78
CA ASN A 94 7.41 4.72 -3.70
C ASN A 94 7.39 3.44 -2.85
N TRP A 95 8.45 2.64 -2.82
CA TRP A 95 8.53 1.40 -2.03
C TRP A 95 8.20 1.63 -0.54
N ALA A 96 8.72 2.69 0.06
CA ALA A 96 8.46 2.97 1.47
C ALA A 96 6.99 3.28 1.73
N ALA A 97 6.30 3.95 0.78
CA ALA A 97 4.88 4.25 0.90
C ALA A 97 4.01 3.04 0.62
N VAL A 98 4.30 2.28 -0.45
CA VAL A 98 3.53 1.10 -0.83
C VAL A 98 3.64 0.02 0.24
N CYS A 99 4.86 -0.40 0.57
CA CYS A 99 5.05 -1.43 1.60
C CYS A 99 4.61 -0.94 2.98
N GLY A 100 5.02 0.27 3.40
CA GLY A 100 4.65 0.82 4.71
C GLY A 100 3.15 1.06 4.86
N GLY A 101 2.50 1.61 3.83
CA GLY A 101 1.05 1.84 3.81
C GLY A 101 0.27 0.53 3.80
N ALA A 102 0.62 -0.40 2.90
CA ALA A 102 -0.05 -1.69 2.79
C ALA A 102 0.11 -2.54 4.06
N VAL A 103 1.34 -2.66 4.59
CA VAL A 103 1.58 -3.36 5.87
C VAL A 103 0.82 -2.69 7.00
N GLY A 104 0.82 -1.36 7.08
CA GLY A 104 0.08 -0.61 8.10
C GLY A 104 -1.42 -0.89 8.05
N MET A 105 -2.04 -0.87 6.87
CA MET A 105 -3.44 -1.21 6.68
C MET A 105 -3.73 -2.67 7.02
N THR A 106 -2.82 -3.59 6.66
CA THR A 106 -2.92 -5.02 7.02
C THR A 106 -3.00 -5.21 8.54
N PHE A 107 -2.15 -4.52 9.31
CA PHE A 107 -2.22 -4.56 10.78
C PHE A 107 -3.55 -3.99 11.29
N LEU A 108 -3.97 -2.83 10.79
CA LEU A 108 -5.20 -2.16 11.26
C LEU A 108 -6.47 -2.96 10.96
N TYR A 109 -6.51 -3.71 9.86
CA TYR A 109 -7.64 -4.57 9.52
C TYR A 109 -7.63 -5.90 10.28
N ALA A 110 -6.53 -6.62 10.31
CA ALA A 110 -6.50 -8.01 10.77
C ALA A 110 -5.93 -8.20 12.18
N PHE A 111 -5.03 -7.32 12.65
CA PHE A 111 -4.31 -7.44 13.92
C PHE A 111 -4.16 -6.08 14.63
N PRO A 112 -5.26 -5.33 14.85
CA PRO A 112 -5.18 -3.97 15.42
C PRO A 112 -4.55 -3.97 16.83
N GLU A 113 -4.66 -5.06 17.57
CA GLU A 113 -4.05 -5.23 18.89
C GLU A 113 -2.51 -5.28 18.85
N LYS A 114 -1.91 -5.63 17.70
CA LYS A 114 -0.46 -5.66 17.49
C LYS A 114 0.08 -4.37 16.84
N PHE A 115 -0.78 -3.46 16.39
CA PHE A 115 -0.36 -2.28 15.63
C PHE A 115 0.59 -1.36 16.40
N ASN A 116 0.41 -1.22 17.71
CA ASN A 116 1.29 -0.43 18.56
C ASN A 116 2.76 -0.88 18.55
N LEU A 117 3.04 -2.15 18.23
CA LEU A 117 4.41 -2.68 18.15
C LEU A 117 5.16 -2.14 16.92
N VAL A 118 4.43 -1.75 15.88
CA VAL A 118 4.98 -1.39 14.55
C VAL A 118 4.67 0.04 14.12
N GLU A 119 3.77 0.72 14.80
CA GLU A 119 3.30 2.07 14.47
C GLU A 119 4.44 3.07 14.20
N LYS A 120 5.45 3.09 15.06
CA LYS A 120 6.61 3.98 14.91
C LYS A 120 7.41 3.67 13.64
N ARG A 121 7.56 2.40 13.28
CA ARG A 121 8.30 1.97 12.08
C ARG A 121 7.53 2.33 10.82
N ILE A 122 6.23 2.06 10.77
CA ILE A 122 5.37 2.42 9.65
C ILE A 122 5.39 3.94 9.43
N ASN A 123 5.17 4.72 10.47
CA ASN A 123 5.26 6.18 10.39
C ASN A 123 6.66 6.67 9.97
N GLY A 124 7.72 5.95 10.37
CA GLY A 124 9.10 6.18 9.94
C GLY A 124 9.27 5.99 8.43
N ALA A 125 8.79 4.88 7.89
CA ALA A 125 8.84 4.57 6.46
C ALA A 125 8.06 5.61 5.63
N LEU A 126 6.85 5.97 6.07
CA LEU A 126 6.05 7.00 5.39
C LEU A 126 6.72 8.39 5.46
N LYS A 127 7.38 8.72 6.56
CA LYS A 127 8.18 9.95 6.66
C LYS A 127 9.38 9.91 5.71
N SER A 128 10.05 8.76 5.57
CA SER A 128 11.14 8.58 4.59
C SER A 128 10.63 8.78 3.17
N TYR A 129 9.50 8.19 2.79
CA TYR A 129 8.84 8.45 1.51
C TYR A 129 8.61 9.94 1.26
N LEU A 130 7.96 10.64 2.21
CA LEU A 130 7.68 12.07 2.07
C LEU A 130 8.97 12.93 1.96
N SER A 131 10.10 12.45 2.45
CA SER A 131 11.37 13.16 2.32
C SER A 131 11.93 13.18 0.89
N GLY A 132 11.47 12.26 0.03
CA GLY A 132 11.85 12.20 -1.38
C GLY A 132 11.21 13.27 -2.26
N PHE A 133 10.23 14.02 -1.73
CA PHE A 133 9.59 15.12 -2.45
C PHE A 133 10.27 16.45 -2.13
N GLY A 134 10.32 17.34 -3.11
CA GLY A 134 10.64 18.75 -2.91
C GLY A 134 9.55 19.48 -2.10
N ASP A 135 9.82 20.72 -1.72
CA ASP A 135 8.84 21.56 -1.00
C ASP A 135 7.65 21.95 -1.91
N ASP A 136 7.85 21.89 -3.22
CA ASP A 136 6.82 22.07 -4.25
C ASP A 136 5.88 20.85 -4.38
N GLY A 137 6.23 19.72 -3.76
CA GLY A 137 5.46 18.49 -3.77
C GLY A 137 5.63 17.63 -5.02
N ILE A 138 6.57 17.96 -5.92
CA ILE A 138 6.81 17.18 -7.13
C ILE A 138 7.62 15.91 -6.81
N SER A 139 7.15 14.77 -7.35
CA SER A 139 7.84 13.49 -7.24
C SER A 139 9.06 13.45 -8.14
N THR A 140 10.21 13.04 -7.60
CA THR A 140 11.43 12.84 -8.40
C THR A 140 11.36 11.62 -9.32
N GLU A 141 10.48 10.67 -9.05
CA GLU A 141 10.27 9.46 -9.85
C GLU A 141 9.31 9.66 -11.02
N GLY A 142 8.53 10.75 -11.02
CA GLY A 142 7.50 11.03 -12.00
C GLY A 142 6.08 10.64 -11.55
N LEU A 143 5.09 10.94 -12.41
CA LEU A 143 3.67 10.86 -12.04
C LEU A 143 3.18 9.42 -11.80
N GLY A 144 3.66 8.44 -12.56
CA GLY A 144 3.26 7.04 -12.38
C GLY A 144 3.58 6.52 -10.99
N TYR A 145 4.81 6.73 -10.52
CA TYR A 145 5.23 6.35 -9.17
C TYR A 145 4.64 7.22 -8.08
N TRP A 146 4.33 8.52 -8.38
CA TRP A 146 3.52 9.33 -7.48
C TRP A 146 2.13 8.71 -7.28
N ASN A 147 1.43 8.36 -8.36
CA ASN A 147 0.13 7.70 -8.29
C ASN A 147 0.20 6.44 -7.41
N TYR A 148 1.19 5.60 -7.64
CA TYR A 148 1.37 4.34 -6.93
C TYR A 148 1.67 4.55 -5.44
N GLY A 149 2.72 5.29 -5.12
CA GLY A 149 3.14 5.49 -3.72
C GLY A 149 2.13 6.34 -2.93
N PHE A 150 1.62 7.42 -3.53
CA PHE A 150 0.71 8.34 -2.83
C PHE A 150 -0.69 7.73 -2.63
N TRP A 151 -1.11 6.78 -3.47
CA TRP A 151 -2.31 5.99 -3.24
C TRP A 151 -2.25 5.20 -1.92
N TYR A 152 -1.17 4.45 -1.71
CA TYR A 152 -0.98 3.68 -0.47
C TYR A 152 -0.75 4.57 0.75
N PHE A 153 -0.04 5.69 0.59
CA PHE A 153 0.09 6.68 1.65
C PHE A 153 -1.26 7.24 2.09
N THR A 154 -2.11 7.65 1.13
CA THR A 154 -3.43 8.22 1.45
C THR A 154 -4.39 7.19 2.01
N GLY A 155 -4.39 5.96 1.49
CA GLY A 155 -5.20 4.87 2.01
C GLY A 155 -4.88 4.57 3.47
N PHE A 156 -3.58 4.42 3.78
CA PHE A 156 -3.16 4.23 5.17
C PHE A 156 -3.51 5.46 6.04
N ALA A 157 -3.25 6.68 5.56
CA ALA A 157 -3.51 7.91 6.33
C ALA A 157 -4.99 8.05 6.69
N ASP A 158 -5.90 7.66 5.80
CA ASP A 158 -7.34 7.70 6.03
C ASP A 158 -7.76 6.67 7.07
N LEU A 159 -7.35 5.41 6.90
CA LEU A 159 -7.63 4.33 7.85
C LEU A 159 -7.00 4.60 9.23
N TYR A 160 -5.78 5.12 9.26
CA TYR A 160 -5.09 5.45 10.51
C TYR A 160 -5.78 6.59 11.25
N LYS A 161 -6.31 7.57 10.52
CA LYS A 161 -7.14 8.61 11.11
C LYS A 161 -8.45 8.04 11.67
N GLU A 162 -9.11 7.16 10.93
CA GLU A 162 -10.35 6.51 11.36
C GLU A 162 -10.14 5.68 12.64
N ARG A 163 -9.11 4.83 12.66
CA ARG A 163 -8.89 3.85 13.72
C ARG A 163 -8.13 4.39 14.94
N CYS A 164 -7.22 5.36 14.73
CA CYS A 164 -6.29 5.86 15.75
C CYS A 164 -6.43 7.36 16.02
N GLY A 165 -7.21 8.11 15.23
CA GLY A 165 -7.42 9.55 15.40
C GLY A 165 -6.26 10.43 14.93
N VAL A 166 -5.23 9.85 14.29
CA VAL A 166 -4.02 10.57 13.85
C VAL A 166 -4.14 10.98 12.38
N ASP A 167 -4.13 12.27 12.10
CA ASP A 167 -4.31 12.83 10.76
C ASP A 167 -2.99 13.18 10.08
N LEU A 168 -2.42 12.24 9.33
CA LEU A 168 -1.19 12.45 8.56
C LEU A 168 -1.36 13.42 7.39
N MET A 169 -2.60 13.60 6.90
CA MET A 169 -2.91 14.51 5.80
C MET A 169 -2.92 15.98 6.22
N ASN A 170 -2.94 16.28 7.53
CA ASN A 170 -2.91 17.65 8.05
C ASN A 170 -1.48 18.20 8.12
N ASN A 171 -0.85 18.31 6.94
CA ASN A 171 0.55 18.73 6.79
C ASN A 171 0.70 19.53 5.49
N SER A 172 1.36 20.68 5.53
CA SER A 172 1.53 21.56 4.36
C SER A 172 2.30 20.90 3.23
N LYS A 173 3.35 20.12 3.54
CA LYS A 173 4.10 19.37 2.52
C LYS A 173 3.24 18.30 1.86
N VAL A 174 2.43 17.57 2.64
CA VAL A 174 1.49 16.57 2.11
C VAL A 174 0.45 17.23 1.19
N LYS A 175 -0.03 18.42 1.54
CA LYS A 175 -0.91 19.20 0.68
C LYS A 175 -0.24 19.56 -0.65
N ASN A 176 1.02 19.98 -0.64
CA ASN A 176 1.76 20.27 -1.88
C ASN A 176 1.95 19.01 -2.72
N ILE A 177 2.30 17.86 -2.11
CA ILE A 177 2.40 16.57 -2.78
C ILE A 177 1.06 16.17 -3.40
N ALA A 178 -0.05 16.42 -2.73
CA ALA A 178 -1.39 16.14 -3.24
C ALA A 178 -1.72 16.89 -4.54
N MET A 179 -1.08 18.02 -4.79
CA MET A 179 -1.26 18.81 -6.02
C MET A 179 -0.41 18.32 -7.20
N CYS A 180 0.48 17.34 -7.00
CA CYS A 180 1.42 16.87 -8.02
C CYS A 180 0.70 16.49 -9.32
N GLN A 181 -0.35 15.66 -9.23
CA GLN A 181 -1.10 15.23 -10.42
C GLN A 181 -1.64 16.40 -11.24
N GLN A 182 -2.26 17.39 -10.59
CA GLN A 182 -2.80 18.57 -11.28
C GLN A 182 -1.71 19.41 -11.96
N ASN A 183 -0.54 19.51 -11.32
CA ASN A 183 0.57 20.31 -11.81
C ASN A 183 1.34 19.63 -12.95
N MET A 184 1.19 18.31 -13.11
CA MET A 184 1.93 17.52 -14.10
C MET A 184 1.21 17.35 -15.44
N PHE A 185 -0.12 17.46 -15.48
CA PHE A 185 -0.87 17.39 -16.73
C PHE A 185 -0.76 18.67 -17.53
N LEU A 186 -0.49 18.55 -18.84
CA LEU A 186 -0.37 19.64 -19.80
C LEU A 186 -1.67 19.78 -20.62
N THR A 187 -1.95 18.80 -21.47
CA THR A 187 -3.14 18.74 -22.32
C THR A 187 -3.53 17.27 -22.49
N ASP A 188 -4.83 16.98 -22.53
CA ASP A 188 -5.36 15.62 -22.63
C ASP A 188 -4.70 14.69 -21.60
N ASN A 189 -4.10 13.58 -22.06
CA ASN A 189 -3.37 12.66 -21.21
C ASN A 189 -1.85 12.91 -21.24
N SER A 190 -1.39 14.04 -21.78
CA SER A 190 0.03 14.38 -21.83
C SER A 190 0.50 14.92 -20.50
N VAL A 191 1.63 14.42 -20.03
CA VAL A 191 2.24 14.84 -18.77
C VAL A 191 3.69 15.27 -18.96
N ILE A 192 4.22 16.03 -18.00
CA ILE A 192 5.64 16.36 -17.96
C ILE A 192 6.42 15.06 -17.73
N SER A 193 7.22 14.67 -18.74
CA SER A 193 7.97 13.40 -18.73
C SER A 193 9.39 13.62 -18.22
N TYR A 194 9.70 13.01 -17.09
CA TYR A 194 11.05 12.92 -16.50
C TYR A 194 11.12 11.69 -15.57
N GLY A 195 12.33 11.30 -15.16
CA GLY A 195 12.52 10.07 -14.40
C GLY A 195 11.96 8.88 -15.19
N ASP A 196 11.19 8.05 -14.53
CA ASP A 196 10.53 6.87 -15.11
C ASP A 196 9.09 7.16 -15.58
N CYS A 197 8.75 8.45 -15.71
CA CYS A 197 7.42 8.87 -16.16
C CYS A 197 7.27 8.72 -17.68
N VAL A 198 6.19 8.08 -18.10
CA VAL A 198 5.79 8.04 -19.52
C VAL A 198 5.21 9.40 -19.96
N ARG A 199 5.08 9.61 -21.28
CA ARG A 199 4.54 10.88 -21.82
C ARG A 199 3.03 11.02 -21.70
N HIS A 200 2.34 9.91 -21.56
CA HIS A 200 0.89 9.84 -21.47
C HIS A 200 0.51 9.00 -20.26
N GLU A 201 -0.13 9.60 -19.29
CA GLU A 201 -0.62 8.96 -18.09
C GLU A 201 -2.15 9.07 -18.01
N GLN A 202 -2.76 8.11 -17.33
CA GLN A 202 -4.17 8.21 -16.99
C GLN A 202 -4.34 9.01 -15.69
N TYR A 203 -5.32 9.89 -15.70
CA TYR A 203 -5.70 10.64 -14.51
C TYR A 203 -6.30 9.68 -13.47
N HIS A 204 -5.69 9.63 -12.28
CA HIS A 204 -6.18 8.77 -11.20
C HIS A 204 -7.39 9.41 -10.53
N SER A 205 -8.57 9.21 -11.12
CA SER A 205 -9.81 9.89 -10.74
C SER A 205 -10.22 9.64 -9.28
N GLY A 206 -10.05 8.41 -8.77
CA GLY A 206 -10.37 8.06 -7.38
C GLY A 206 -9.54 8.84 -6.38
N LEU A 207 -8.21 8.85 -6.56
CA LEU A 207 -7.30 9.63 -5.73
C LEU A 207 -7.59 11.13 -5.84
N ALA A 208 -7.79 11.65 -7.05
CA ALA A 208 -8.13 13.05 -7.27
C ALA A 208 -9.43 13.47 -6.58
N HIS A 209 -10.46 12.62 -6.64
CA HIS A 209 -11.72 12.88 -5.94
C HIS A 209 -11.53 12.96 -4.42
N TYR A 210 -10.79 12.02 -3.84
CA TYR A 210 -10.46 12.02 -2.42
C TYR A 210 -9.70 13.31 -2.03
N LEU A 211 -8.64 13.65 -2.77
CA LEU A 211 -7.81 14.83 -2.50
C LEU A 211 -8.57 16.15 -2.65
N ARG A 212 -9.46 16.23 -3.63
CA ARG A 212 -10.36 17.39 -3.79
C ARG A 212 -11.29 17.55 -2.58
N ASN A 213 -11.87 16.47 -2.08
CA ASN A 213 -12.73 16.52 -0.90
C ASN A 213 -11.93 16.90 0.36
N ARG A 214 -10.65 16.59 0.39
CA ARG A 214 -9.77 16.86 1.52
C ARG A 214 -9.21 18.29 1.55
N TYR A 215 -8.88 18.82 0.38
CA TYR A 215 -8.13 20.11 0.29
C TYR A 215 -8.85 21.23 -0.48
N GLY A 216 -9.96 20.97 -1.16
CA GLY A 216 -10.76 21.93 -1.92
C GLY A 216 -10.44 21.91 -3.39
#